data_13fbcb357d3b1e8c413e381c4d63c639
#
_entry.id   13fbcb357d3b1e8c413e381c4d63c639
#
_cell.length_a   1.000
_cell.length_b   1.000
_cell.length_c   1.000
_cell.angle_alpha   90.00
_cell.angle_beta   90.00
_cell.angle_gamma   90.00
#
_symmetry.space_group_name_H-M   'P 1'
#
loop_
_entity.id
_entity.type
_entity.pdbx_description
1 polymer ?
#
loop_
_entity_poly.entity_id
_entity_poly.type
_entity_poly.pdbx_seq_one_letter_code
_entity_poly.pdbx_strand_id
1 'polypeptide(L)'
;MEIGLFPLNLVLVPGEQAPLHIFEPRYRELIGECLNSGGDFGLMLEDEAGMRDVGTRCAVVEVIDQFPDGRLNVVVEARGRVQLVELTEGRSFKTAEVEELPDEGDSPSEEEVEECLVAYTRVVQAAEAELDDLDFDADSIAYQIASRIDFGPEIKQGRLEIRSERERVVKLAPMLNQAADAVEREREIRTRASGNGRVEPL
;
A
#
# COMPACT_ATOMS: atom_id res chain seq x y z
N MET A 1 9.99 19.90 -4.39
CA MET A 1 11.27 19.41 -3.85
C MET A 1 11.81 18.32 -4.76
N GLU A 2 13.13 18.26 -4.95
CA GLU A 2 13.73 17.19 -5.75
C GLU A 2 13.98 15.94 -4.88
N ILE A 3 13.54 14.76 -5.37
CA ILE A 3 13.76 13.47 -4.71
C ILE A 3 14.15 12.40 -5.73
N GLY A 4 14.87 11.37 -5.27
CA GLY A 4 15.09 10.15 -6.06
C GLY A 4 13.82 9.32 -6.16
N LEU A 5 13.59 8.72 -7.32
CA LEU A 5 12.41 7.88 -7.57
C LEU A 5 12.78 6.40 -7.59
N PHE A 6 11.91 5.59 -7.02
CA PHE A 6 11.95 4.14 -7.06
C PHE A 6 10.67 3.60 -7.74
N PRO A 7 10.67 3.48 -9.07
CA PRO A 7 9.57 2.90 -9.80
C PRO A 7 9.50 1.39 -9.55
N LEU A 8 8.34 0.91 -9.12
CA LEU A 8 8.04 -0.51 -8.89
C LEU A 8 6.58 -0.81 -9.23
N ASN A 9 6.26 -2.06 -9.49
CA ASN A 9 4.86 -2.52 -9.51
C ASN A 9 4.35 -2.78 -8.08
N LEU A 10 4.47 -1.75 -7.23
CA LEU A 10 4.07 -1.75 -5.82
C LEU A 10 3.53 -0.38 -5.45
N VAL A 11 2.46 -0.34 -4.68
CA VAL A 11 1.92 0.87 -4.07
C VAL A 11 1.84 0.68 -2.56
N LEU A 12 2.41 1.62 -1.83
CA LEU A 12 2.24 1.74 -0.39
C LEU A 12 1.39 2.97 -0.10
N VAL A 13 0.39 2.80 0.74
CA VAL A 13 -0.41 3.93 1.24
C VAL A 13 0.26 4.56 2.48
N PRO A 14 0.03 5.84 2.79
CA PRO A 14 0.59 6.48 3.97
C PRO A 14 0.38 5.66 5.26
N GLY A 15 1.44 5.48 6.05
CA GLY A 15 1.50 4.63 7.24
C GLY A 15 1.84 3.16 6.97
N GLU A 16 1.82 2.70 5.74
CA GLU A 16 2.16 1.32 5.39
C GLU A 16 3.68 1.10 5.39
N GLN A 17 4.10 -0.07 5.87
CA GLN A 17 5.49 -0.52 5.82
C GLN A 17 5.62 -1.76 4.94
N ALA A 18 6.73 -1.87 4.22
CA ALA A 18 7.03 -3.06 3.42
C ALA A 18 8.53 -3.38 3.41
N PRO A 19 8.88 -4.67 3.38
CA PRO A 19 10.24 -5.10 3.15
C PRO A 19 10.57 -5.01 1.66
N LEU A 20 11.75 -4.44 1.34
CA LEU A 20 12.28 -4.38 -0.01
C LEU A 20 13.64 -5.04 -0.11
N HIS A 21 13.87 -5.81 -1.18
CA HIS A 21 15.17 -6.36 -1.54
C HIS A 21 15.84 -5.48 -2.60
N ILE A 22 16.89 -4.78 -2.22
CA ILE A 22 17.58 -3.81 -3.06
C ILE A 22 18.81 -4.46 -3.69
N PHE A 23 18.73 -4.83 -4.98
CA PHE A 23 19.81 -5.53 -5.68
C PHE A 23 20.36 -4.75 -6.88
N GLU A 24 19.56 -3.92 -7.55
CA GLU A 24 19.99 -3.13 -8.68
C GLU A 24 20.98 -2.03 -8.25
N PRO A 25 22.11 -1.84 -8.96
CA PRO A 25 23.12 -0.82 -8.58
C PRO A 25 22.55 0.58 -8.40
N ARG A 26 21.65 1.03 -9.31
CA ARG A 26 21.01 2.35 -9.24
C ARG A 26 20.20 2.53 -7.97
N TYR A 27 19.47 1.51 -7.52
CA TYR A 27 18.65 1.61 -6.30
C TYR A 27 19.47 1.41 -5.02
N ARG A 28 20.60 0.68 -5.09
CA ARG A 28 21.57 0.67 -3.98
C ARG A 28 22.17 2.04 -3.74
N GLU A 29 22.41 2.82 -4.82
CA GLU A 29 22.87 4.20 -4.72
C GLU A 29 21.79 5.08 -4.10
N LEU A 30 20.55 5.05 -4.62
CA LEU A 30 19.41 5.79 -4.08
C LEU A 30 19.20 5.53 -2.58
N ILE A 31 19.05 4.27 -2.20
CA ILE A 31 18.80 3.89 -0.80
C ILE A 31 20.01 4.21 0.09
N GLY A 32 21.23 4.03 -0.43
CA GLY A 32 22.45 4.44 0.29
C GLY A 32 22.49 5.94 0.56
N GLU A 33 22.05 6.79 -0.35
CA GLU A 33 21.94 8.24 -0.14
C GLU A 33 20.87 8.56 0.92
N CYS A 34 19.70 7.91 0.84
CA CYS A 34 18.65 8.09 1.85
C CYS A 34 19.14 7.71 3.25
N LEU A 35 19.84 6.59 3.40
CA LEU A 35 20.42 6.16 4.67
C LEU A 35 21.46 7.15 5.23
N ASN A 36 22.29 7.72 4.36
CA ASN A 36 23.35 8.65 4.76
C ASN A 36 22.83 10.04 5.12
N SER A 37 21.78 10.50 4.43
CA SER A 37 21.23 11.85 4.61
C SER A 37 20.03 11.89 5.57
N GLY A 38 19.41 10.76 5.87
CA GLY A 38 18.10 10.69 6.52
C GLY A 38 16.97 11.18 5.61
N GLY A 39 17.22 11.24 4.28
CA GLY A 39 16.24 11.70 3.29
C GLY A 39 15.25 10.62 2.88
N ASP A 40 14.21 11.07 2.21
CA ASP A 40 13.14 10.21 1.68
C ASP A 40 13.33 10.01 0.16
N PHE A 41 12.62 9.02 -0.40
CA PHE A 41 12.52 8.77 -1.83
C PHE A 41 11.06 8.64 -2.25
N GLY A 42 10.77 8.78 -3.55
CA GLY A 42 9.44 8.58 -4.12
C GLY A 42 9.25 7.15 -4.60
N LEU A 43 8.33 6.40 -4.01
CA LEU A 43 7.87 5.12 -4.55
C LEU A 43 6.75 5.40 -5.55
N MET A 44 6.97 5.03 -6.82
CA MET A 44 6.04 5.30 -7.92
C MET A 44 5.58 3.98 -8.52
N LEU A 45 4.27 3.82 -8.72
CA LEU A 45 3.77 2.68 -9.50
C LEU A 45 4.24 2.81 -10.95
N GLU A 46 4.95 1.81 -11.44
CA GLU A 46 5.34 1.66 -12.83
C GLU A 46 4.95 0.26 -13.33
N ASP A 47 4.17 0.22 -14.39
CA ASP A 47 3.68 -0.99 -15.05
C ASP A 47 3.83 -0.87 -16.58
N GLU A 48 3.18 -1.75 -17.35
CA GLU A 48 3.20 -1.72 -18.81
C GLU A 48 2.59 -0.43 -19.41
N ALA A 49 1.71 0.26 -18.66
CA ALA A 49 1.11 1.52 -19.10
C ALA A 49 2.02 2.73 -18.78
N GLY A 50 3.11 2.51 -18.03
CA GLY A 50 4.08 3.54 -17.64
C GLY A 50 4.04 3.87 -16.16
N MET A 51 4.79 4.90 -15.80
CA MET A 51 4.87 5.40 -14.41
C MET A 51 3.72 6.36 -14.13
N ARG A 52 3.06 6.20 -12.98
CA ARG A 52 1.97 7.07 -12.53
C ARG A 52 2.54 8.39 -11.99
N ASP A 53 1.70 9.44 -12.04
CA ASP A 53 2.08 10.78 -11.58
C ASP A 53 1.93 10.96 -10.06
N VAL A 54 1.11 10.15 -9.40
CA VAL A 54 0.95 10.15 -7.95
C VAL A 54 1.70 8.96 -7.38
N GLY A 55 2.52 9.21 -6.38
CA GLY A 55 3.26 8.19 -5.65
C GLY A 55 3.30 8.48 -4.17
N THR A 56 4.16 7.76 -3.47
CA THR A 56 4.30 7.87 -2.03
C THR A 56 5.73 8.22 -1.65
N ARG A 57 5.90 9.23 -0.80
CA ARG A 57 7.17 9.57 -0.19
C ARG A 57 7.47 8.54 0.91
N CYS A 58 8.59 7.83 0.76
CA CYS A 58 8.99 6.74 1.64
C CYS A 58 10.32 7.02 2.32
N ALA A 59 10.45 6.57 3.56
CA ALA A 59 11.71 6.54 4.29
C ALA A 59 12.18 5.10 4.51
N VAL A 60 13.48 4.90 4.61
CA VAL A 60 14.05 3.65 5.13
C VAL A 60 14.00 3.70 6.66
N VAL A 61 13.24 2.80 7.28
CA VAL A 61 13.08 2.75 8.75
C VAL A 61 13.92 1.67 9.40
N GLU A 62 14.32 0.63 8.64
CA GLU A 62 15.17 -0.45 9.14
C GLU A 62 16.04 -1.03 8.02
N VAL A 63 17.26 -1.40 8.34
CA VAL A 63 18.12 -2.23 7.50
C VAL A 63 18.18 -3.63 8.12
N ILE A 64 17.47 -4.59 7.50
CA ILE A 64 17.41 -5.97 7.99
C ILE A 64 18.73 -6.70 7.73
N ASP A 65 19.23 -6.61 6.49
CA ASP A 65 20.47 -7.25 6.06
C ASP A 65 21.28 -6.35 5.13
N GLN A 66 22.58 -6.41 5.26
CA GLN A 66 23.52 -5.84 4.31
C GLN A 66 24.49 -6.92 3.83
N PHE A 67 24.47 -7.22 2.54
CA PHE A 67 25.28 -8.25 1.92
C PHE A 67 26.65 -7.71 1.49
N PRO A 68 27.72 -8.57 1.45
CA PRO A 68 29.06 -8.15 1.04
C PRO A 68 29.14 -7.62 -0.41
N ASP A 69 28.20 -8.00 -1.28
CA ASP A 69 28.08 -7.53 -2.67
C ASP A 69 27.31 -6.20 -2.80
N GLY A 70 26.93 -5.62 -1.65
CA GLY A 70 26.21 -4.35 -1.56
C GLY A 70 24.70 -4.43 -1.72
N ARG A 71 24.09 -5.61 -1.84
CA ARG A 71 22.64 -5.76 -1.75
C ARG A 71 22.17 -5.46 -0.32
N LEU A 72 20.92 -5.01 -0.19
CA LEU A 72 20.29 -4.66 1.07
C LEU A 72 18.89 -5.28 1.16
N ASN A 73 18.52 -5.73 2.35
CA ASN A 73 17.13 -5.93 2.74
C ASN A 73 16.76 -4.80 3.70
N VAL A 74 15.77 -4.03 3.34
CA VAL A 74 15.33 -2.86 4.13
C VAL A 74 13.83 -2.91 4.38
N VAL A 75 13.38 -2.29 5.47
CA VAL A 75 11.96 -1.93 5.65
C VAL A 75 11.82 -0.46 5.30
N VAL A 76 10.86 -0.16 4.45
CA VAL A 76 10.49 1.21 4.10
C VAL A 76 9.11 1.53 4.67
N GLU A 77 8.90 2.79 5.01
CA GLU A 77 7.64 3.30 5.51
C GLU A 77 7.14 4.44 4.60
N ALA A 78 5.91 4.35 4.19
CA ALA A 78 5.22 5.38 3.41
C ALA A 78 4.78 6.52 4.35
N ARG A 79 5.30 7.73 4.13
CA ARG A 79 5.07 8.90 5.01
C ARG A 79 4.04 9.88 4.50
N GLY A 80 3.84 9.93 3.19
CA GLY A 80 2.93 10.89 2.59
C GLY A 80 2.83 10.71 1.09
N ARG A 81 1.88 11.40 0.48
CA ARG A 81 1.67 11.36 -0.97
C ARG A 81 2.43 12.46 -1.66
N VAL A 82 2.90 12.17 -2.86
CA VAL A 82 3.57 13.15 -3.73
C VAL A 82 3.00 13.10 -5.13
N GLN A 83 2.93 14.28 -5.74
CA GLN A 83 2.61 14.49 -7.15
C GLN A 83 3.89 14.75 -7.92
N LEU A 84 4.15 13.98 -8.96
CA LEU A 84 5.20 14.25 -9.93
C LEU A 84 4.92 15.56 -10.67
N VAL A 85 5.89 16.46 -10.68
CA VAL A 85 5.83 17.71 -11.43
C VAL A 85 6.66 17.59 -12.70
N GLU A 86 7.94 17.23 -12.58
CA GLU A 86 8.85 17.10 -13.70
C GLU A 86 9.96 16.10 -13.38
N LEU A 87 10.30 15.24 -14.35
CA LEU A 87 11.45 14.36 -14.24
C LEU A 87 12.74 15.16 -14.42
N THR A 88 13.72 14.91 -13.57
CA THR A 88 15.05 15.50 -13.65
C THR A 88 16.09 14.47 -14.08
N GLU A 89 17.24 14.94 -14.56
CA GLU A 89 18.30 14.09 -15.09
C GLU A 89 19.62 14.27 -14.29
N GLY A 90 20.57 13.40 -14.53
CA GLY A 90 21.94 13.56 -14.02
C GLY A 90 22.35 12.55 -12.95
N ARG A 91 21.49 11.56 -12.64
CA ARG A 91 21.76 10.46 -11.68
C ARG A 91 21.69 9.11 -12.35
N SER A 92 22.19 8.07 -11.66
CA SER A 92 22.08 6.68 -12.10
C SER A 92 20.65 6.14 -11.98
N PHE A 93 19.84 6.78 -11.13
CA PHE A 93 18.41 6.52 -10.89
C PHE A 93 17.56 7.72 -11.34
N LYS A 94 16.27 7.50 -11.54
CA LYS A 94 15.33 8.58 -11.88
C LYS A 94 15.24 9.56 -10.70
N THR A 95 15.23 10.86 -11.00
CA THR A 95 14.93 11.93 -10.05
C THR A 95 13.80 12.79 -10.58
N ALA A 96 13.12 13.50 -9.70
CA ALA A 96 12.02 14.37 -10.07
C ALA A 96 11.83 15.52 -9.09
N GLU A 97 11.34 16.62 -9.61
CA GLU A 97 10.62 17.60 -8.81
C GLU A 97 9.24 17.04 -8.46
N VAL A 98 8.93 17.02 -7.16
CA VAL A 98 7.62 16.58 -6.65
C VAL A 98 7.05 17.63 -5.71
N GLU A 99 5.72 17.62 -5.61
CA GLU A 99 4.96 18.41 -4.64
C GLU A 99 4.23 17.47 -3.67
N GLU A 100 4.10 17.86 -2.41
CA GLU A 100 3.26 17.14 -1.47
C GLU A 100 1.79 17.21 -1.92
N LEU A 101 1.10 16.09 -1.81
CA LEU A 101 -0.30 15.98 -2.19
C LEU A 101 -1.16 15.78 -0.92
N PRO A 102 -1.48 16.88 -0.19
CA PRO A 102 -2.30 16.81 1.01
C PRO A 102 -3.74 16.43 0.68
N ASP A 103 -4.45 15.97 1.70
CA ASP A 103 -5.89 15.78 1.59
C ASP A 103 -6.62 17.13 1.49
N GLU A 104 -7.69 17.12 0.75
CA GLU A 104 -8.64 18.20 0.58
C GLU A 104 -10.05 17.68 0.86
N GLY A 105 -10.92 18.58 1.28
CA GLY A 105 -12.33 18.29 1.44
C GLY A 105 -12.71 17.90 2.88
N ASP A 106 -13.88 17.27 2.96
CA ASP A 106 -14.53 16.99 4.24
C ASP A 106 -14.02 15.70 4.87
N SER A 107 -14.03 15.66 6.20
CA SER A 107 -13.88 14.43 6.95
C SER A 107 -15.11 13.54 6.77
N PRO A 108 -14.96 12.20 6.84
CA PRO A 108 -16.10 11.30 6.84
C PRO A 108 -16.98 11.52 8.08
N SER A 109 -18.29 11.28 7.94
CA SER A 109 -19.19 11.26 9.07
C SER A 109 -18.97 10.01 9.93
N GLU A 110 -19.43 10.03 11.19
CA GLU A 110 -19.37 8.86 12.07
C GLU A 110 -20.10 7.64 11.44
N GLU A 111 -21.23 7.87 10.76
CA GLU A 111 -22.00 6.82 10.08
C GLU A 111 -21.21 6.21 8.91
N GLU A 112 -20.54 7.03 8.09
CA GLU A 112 -19.70 6.56 6.97
C GLU A 112 -18.50 5.74 7.47
N VAL A 113 -17.89 6.16 8.58
CA VAL A 113 -16.79 5.42 9.23
C VAL A 113 -17.32 4.09 9.78
N GLU A 114 -18.45 4.09 10.50
CA GLU A 114 -19.04 2.88 11.06
C GLU A 114 -19.40 1.87 9.96
N GLU A 115 -20.00 2.31 8.86
CA GLU A 115 -20.29 1.42 7.72
C GLU A 115 -19.01 0.79 7.16
N CYS A 116 -17.93 1.55 7.01
CA CYS A 116 -16.65 1.05 6.54
C CYS A 116 -16.04 0.03 7.53
N LEU A 117 -16.11 0.30 8.83
CA LEU A 117 -15.61 -0.60 9.88
C LEU A 117 -16.39 -1.92 9.96
N VAL A 118 -17.71 -1.86 9.80
CA VAL A 118 -18.55 -3.06 9.70
C VAL A 118 -18.14 -3.91 8.51
N ALA A 119 -17.93 -3.30 7.35
CA ALA A 119 -17.48 -4.00 6.15
C ALA A 119 -16.07 -4.58 6.32
N TYR A 120 -15.14 -3.85 6.95
CA TYR A 120 -13.80 -4.34 7.28
C TYR A 120 -13.85 -5.55 8.22
N THR A 121 -14.60 -5.45 9.32
CA THR A 121 -14.79 -6.55 10.28
C THR A 121 -15.32 -7.79 9.59
N ARG A 122 -16.27 -7.64 8.65
CA ARG A 122 -16.81 -8.76 7.87
C ARG A 122 -15.72 -9.45 7.02
N VAL A 123 -14.83 -8.70 6.38
CA VAL A 123 -13.71 -9.28 5.61
C VAL A 123 -12.79 -10.09 6.53
N VAL A 124 -12.38 -9.50 7.66
CA VAL A 124 -11.48 -10.15 8.63
C VAL A 124 -12.11 -11.46 9.16
N GLN A 125 -13.40 -11.44 9.51
CA GLN A 125 -14.13 -12.64 9.94
C GLN A 125 -14.23 -13.69 8.83
N ALA A 126 -14.55 -13.28 7.60
CA ALA A 126 -14.60 -14.19 6.45
C ALA A 126 -13.25 -14.86 6.19
N ALA A 127 -12.15 -14.12 6.37
CA ALA A 127 -10.79 -14.62 6.22
C ALA A 127 -10.28 -15.43 7.42
N GLU A 128 -11.02 -15.50 8.54
CA GLU A 128 -10.59 -16.10 9.82
C GLU A 128 -9.27 -15.48 10.34
N ALA A 129 -9.05 -14.20 10.04
CA ALA A 129 -7.90 -13.45 10.50
C ALA A 129 -8.17 -12.78 11.86
N GLU A 130 -7.10 -12.36 12.53
CA GLU A 130 -7.22 -11.53 13.72
C GLU A 130 -7.58 -10.09 13.33
N LEU A 131 -8.44 -9.46 14.13
CA LEU A 131 -8.78 -8.05 13.94
C LEU A 131 -7.70 -7.20 14.61
N ASP A 132 -6.91 -6.51 13.81
CA ASP A 132 -5.93 -5.55 14.32
C ASP A 132 -6.62 -4.28 14.82
N ASP A 133 -6.08 -3.70 15.89
CA ASP A 133 -6.53 -2.42 16.40
C ASP A 133 -6.26 -1.32 15.37
N LEU A 134 -7.28 -0.50 15.12
CA LEU A 134 -7.18 0.70 14.28
C LEU A 134 -6.98 1.91 15.18
N ASP A 135 -6.09 2.80 14.78
CA ASP A 135 -5.86 4.07 15.45
C ASP A 135 -6.82 5.13 14.88
N PHE A 136 -7.87 5.45 15.63
CA PHE A 136 -8.88 6.44 15.22
C PHE A 136 -8.38 7.89 15.30
N ASP A 137 -7.25 8.12 15.96
CA ASP A 137 -6.61 9.44 16.03
C ASP A 137 -5.62 9.67 14.87
N ALA A 138 -5.37 8.63 14.06
CA ALA A 138 -4.51 8.75 12.89
C ALA A 138 -5.20 9.49 11.74
N ASP A 139 -4.39 10.09 10.86
CA ASP A 139 -4.83 10.96 9.76
C ASP A 139 -5.82 10.30 8.77
N SER A 140 -5.80 8.97 8.61
CA SER A 140 -6.65 8.27 7.65
C SER A 140 -6.99 6.84 8.07
N ILE A 141 -8.26 6.61 8.39
CA ILE A 141 -8.80 5.27 8.65
C ILE A 141 -8.83 4.43 7.36
N ALA A 142 -9.09 5.07 6.22
CA ALA A 142 -9.12 4.37 4.94
C ALA A 142 -7.74 3.79 4.57
N TYR A 143 -6.66 4.52 4.82
CA TYR A 143 -5.31 3.99 4.57
C TYR A 143 -4.91 2.90 5.55
N GLN A 144 -5.29 3.01 6.82
CA GLN A 144 -5.03 1.94 7.78
C GLN A 144 -5.72 0.62 7.37
N ILE A 145 -6.97 0.68 6.90
CA ILE A 145 -7.67 -0.50 6.40
C ILE A 145 -7.02 -1.01 5.10
N ALA A 146 -6.69 -0.10 4.16
CA ALA A 146 -6.09 -0.46 2.88
C ALA A 146 -4.67 -1.07 3.02
N SER A 147 -3.94 -0.76 4.09
CA SER A 147 -2.62 -1.35 4.37
C SER A 147 -2.70 -2.80 4.87
N ARG A 148 -3.85 -3.21 5.42
CA ARG A 148 -4.07 -4.54 6.00
C ARG A 148 -4.70 -5.55 5.04
N ILE A 149 -5.18 -5.08 3.89
CA ILE A 149 -5.84 -5.92 2.87
C ILE A 149 -5.09 -5.78 1.56
N ASP A 150 -4.70 -6.91 0.96
CA ASP A 150 -4.08 -6.91 -0.36
C ASP A 150 -5.13 -6.75 -1.46
N PHE A 151 -5.32 -5.50 -1.87
CA PHE A 151 -6.19 -5.16 -3.00
C PHE A 151 -5.44 -5.18 -4.35
N GLY A 152 -4.13 -5.41 -4.33
CA GLY A 152 -3.26 -5.23 -5.49
C GLY A 152 -2.95 -3.75 -5.83
N PRO A 153 -1.91 -3.52 -6.65
CA PRO A 153 -1.35 -2.18 -6.85
C PRO A 153 -2.32 -1.21 -7.54
N GLU A 154 -3.11 -1.65 -8.52
CA GLU A 154 -4.04 -0.79 -9.24
C GLU A 154 -5.13 -0.18 -8.34
N ILE A 155 -5.69 -1.00 -7.45
CA ILE A 155 -6.73 -0.56 -6.51
C ILE A 155 -6.12 0.38 -5.46
N LYS A 156 -4.94 0.04 -4.92
CA LYS A 156 -4.21 0.91 -3.98
C LYS A 156 -3.86 2.24 -4.64
N GLN A 157 -3.41 2.24 -5.91
CA GLN A 157 -3.12 3.44 -6.69
C GLN A 157 -4.36 4.33 -6.82
N GLY A 158 -5.49 3.76 -7.20
CA GLY A 158 -6.73 4.52 -7.28
C GLY A 158 -7.18 5.13 -5.95
N ARG A 159 -6.80 4.51 -4.79
CA ARG A 159 -7.04 5.11 -3.46
C ARG A 159 -6.04 6.22 -3.14
N LEU A 160 -4.79 6.05 -3.55
CA LEU A 160 -3.73 7.03 -3.34
C LEU A 160 -4.04 8.35 -4.08
N GLU A 161 -4.66 8.28 -5.26
CA GLU A 161 -5.04 9.43 -6.08
C GLU A 161 -6.24 10.21 -5.54
N ILE A 162 -7.08 9.60 -4.69
CA ILE A 162 -8.22 10.30 -4.08
C ILE A 162 -7.72 11.27 -3.00
N ARG A 163 -8.09 12.55 -3.11
CA ARG A 163 -7.65 13.61 -2.20
C ARG A 163 -8.57 13.85 -1.00
N SER A 164 -9.68 13.12 -0.88
CA SER A 164 -10.65 13.26 0.21
C SER A 164 -10.70 11.97 1.02
N GLU A 165 -10.46 12.06 2.34
CA GLU A 165 -10.62 10.93 3.24
C GLU A 165 -12.03 10.40 3.23
N ARG A 166 -13.02 11.28 3.23
CA ARG A 166 -14.43 10.90 3.13
C ARG A 166 -14.69 10.06 1.87
N GLU A 167 -14.19 10.52 0.71
CA GLU A 167 -14.37 9.79 -0.54
C GLU A 167 -13.68 8.41 -0.50
N ARG A 168 -12.49 8.32 0.11
CA ARG A 168 -11.78 7.04 0.30
C ARG A 168 -12.60 6.08 1.15
N VAL A 169 -13.12 6.52 2.31
CA VAL A 169 -13.94 5.72 3.23
C VAL A 169 -15.21 5.23 2.53
N VAL A 170 -15.97 6.14 1.91
CA VAL A 170 -17.23 5.80 1.23
C VAL A 170 -17.01 4.81 0.07
N LYS A 171 -15.91 4.93 -0.68
CA LYS A 171 -15.59 4.00 -1.77
C LYS A 171 -15.00 2.69 -1.27
N LEU A 172 -14.43 2.64 -0.08
CA LEU A 172 -13.80 1.45 0.48
C LEU A 172 -14.84 0.45 0.98
N ALA A 173 -15.90 0.90 1.66
CA ALA A 173 -16.93 0.04 2.24
C ALA A 173 -17.55 -0.97 1.24
N PRO A 174 -18.02 -0.59 0.04
CA PRO A 174 -18.56 -1.55 -0.92
C PRO A 174 -17.51 -2.53 -1.44
N MET A 175 -16.23 -2.12 -1.54
CA MET A 175 -15.15 -3.02 -1.96
C MET A 175 -14.85 -4.07 -0.90
N LEU A 176 -14.84 -3.67 0.37
CA LEU A 176 -14.69 -4.59 1.49
C LEU A 176 -15.83 -5.62 1.50
N ASN A 177 -17.07 -5.20 1.30
CA ASN A 177 -18.20 -6.11 1.19
C ASN A 177 -18.05 -7.10 0.04
N GLN A 178 -17.60 -6.66 -1.14
CA GLN A 178 -17.32 -7.54 -2.28
C GLN A 178 -16.20 -8.54 -1.98
N ALA A 179 -15.14 -8.10 -1.28
CA ALA A 179 -14.05 -8.96 -0.86
C ALA A 179 -14.54 -10.02 0.13
N ALA A 180 -15.36 -9.65 1.14
CA ALA A 180 -15.96 -10.58 2.07
C ALA A 180 -16.82 -11.64 1.34
N ASP A 181 -17.70 -11.21 0.43
CA ASP A 181 -18.51 -12.11 -0.39
C ASP A 181 -17.67 -13.10 -1.23
N ALA A 182 -16.52 -12.66 -1.72
CA ALA A 182 -15.62 -13.50 -2.50
C ALA A 182 -14.97 -14.58 -1.61
N VAL A 183 -14.45 -14.18 -0.44
CA VAL A 183 -13.84 -15.10 0.54
C VAL A 183 -14.86 -16.12 1.06
N GLU A 184 -16.06 -15.68 1.42
CA GLU A 184 -17.15 -16.55 1.88
C GLU A 184 -17.51 -17.60 0.82
N ARG A 185 -17.66 -17.19 -0.46
CA ARG A 185 -17.95 -18.11 -1.57
C ARG A 185 -16.82 -19.13 -1.79
N GLU A 186 -15.57 -18.70 -1.72
CA GLU A 186 -14.44 -19.63 -1.88
C GLU A 186 -14.42 -20.68 -0.75
N ARG A 187 -14.70 -20.27 0.48
CA ARG A 187 -14.81 -21.18 1.63
C ARG A 187 -15.94 -22.20 1.46
N GLU A 188 -17.10 -21.77 1.00
CA GLU A 188 -18.21 -22.69 0.72
C GLU A 188 -17.86 -23.74 -0.35
N ILE A 189 -17.20 -23.31 -1.44
CA ILE A 189 -16.75 -24.22 -2.50
C ILE A 189 -15.75 -25.23 -1.94
N ARG A 190 -14.77 -24.78 -1.14
CA ARG A 190 -13.75 -25.63 -0.53
C ARG A 190 -14.38 -26.65 0.44
N THR A 191 -15.33 -26.22 1.25
CA THR A 191 -16.04 -27.07 2.20
C THR A 191 -16.89 -28.15 1.47
N ARG A 192 -17.59 -27.79 0.41
CA ARG A 192 -18.35 -28.73 -0.43
C ARG A 192 -17.44 -29.74 -1.14
N ALA A 193 -16.29 -29.30 -1.65
CA ALA A 193 -15.33 -30.18 -2.30
C ALA A 193 -14.72 -31.22 -1.34
N SER A 194 -14.42 -30.81 -0.09
CA SER A 194 -13.90 -31.72 0.94
C SER A 194 -14.94 -32.70 1.46
N GLY A 195 -16.24 -32.34 1.45
CA GLY A 195 -17.36 -33.20 1.88
C GLY A 195 -17.69 -34.31 0.87
N ASN A 196 -17.49 -34.09 -0.42
CA ASN A 196 -17.80 -35.05 -1.48
C ASN A 196 -16.76 -36.16 -1.67
N GLY A 197 -15.62 -36.11 -0.97
CA GLY A 197 -14.53 -37.08 -1.07
C GLY A 197 -14.59 -38.28 -0.12
N ARG A 198 -15.59 -38.39 0.76
CA ARG A 198 -15.79 -39.57 1.63
C ARG A 198 -16.75 -40.53 0.99
N VAL A 199 -16.24 -41.43 0.15
CA VAL A 199 -16.91 -42.72 -0.17
C VAL A 199 -16.49 -43.66 0.95
N GLU A 200 -17.43 -44.05 1.84
CA GLU A 200 -17.18 -45.15 2.76
C GLU A 200 -17.06 -46.44 1.93
N PRO A 201 -16.00 -47.25 2.10
CA PRO A 201 -15.95 -48.55 1.49
C PRO A 201 -16.96 -49.48 2.21
N LEU A 202 -17.77 -50.14 1.43
CA LEU A 202 -18.69 -51.23 1.85
C LEU A 202 -17.94 -52.41 2.43
#